data_0f5c2db736a9d0cc2d532689f1982e18
#
_entry.id   0f5c2db736a9d0cc2d532689f1982e18
#
_cell.length_a   1.000
_cell.length_b   1.000
_cell.length_c   1.000
_cell.angle_alpha   90.00
_cell.angle_beta   90.00
_cell.angle_gamma   90.00
#
_symmetry.space_group_name_H-M   'P 1'
#
loop_
_entity.id
_entity.type
_entity.pdbx_description
1 polymer ?
#
loop_
_entity_poly.entity_id
_entity_poly.type
_entity_poly.pdbx_seq_one_letter_code
_entity_poly.pdbx_strand_id
1 'polypeptide(L)'
;MKLLLTLLLYVSASLTAWADIYHNPKIITVNPGESIHDAVRKAREWRRTNNPQCAAYGIEIHLKAGRYYMQEPLFLRPEDSGWEKSFLTIRSEEGAVICGDPRQQHTQVWPKEGMERMIDFDTTTRTITIPAPPKKILSTLNVKHSTLEMVVHQRWAIAILRVKDIRVDNGLAVVSFMEPESRLEFEHPWPQPVIGGEKGNSSFLLRTTEQRDGIEQLIINDGASYVILEGLTFENTCWNRPLHKGHVTLQGGFPLIDAYKLKEHEGLPWDGGLENQAWIERPVSAVTVRNASHVYVRECRFQHLGATALDFQDNTDQCMVINNQFENIGGTAIMAGSFAESPREVHRPYGDLADRCKNLWISDNVIHDAANEDWGAVAISCGYVSHTDISHNQVSHVNYSGICIGWGWTPYYTGMEHNRIFGNKVSDYARQLYDAGGIYTLSNQPHSSINDNEVSQPYPAPYATNDRGFCIYLDARTDGFTIENNKTSVVGGSASNTRLIRRDEIGDNNPGPNLIFKQ
;
A
#
# COMPACT_ATOMS: atom_id res chain seq x y z
N MET A 1 7.83 -12.56 -33.35
CA MET A 1 7.03 -13.75 -33.72
C MET A 1 7.19 -14.90 -32.70
N LYS A 2 8.37 -15.30 -32.26
CA LYS A 2 8.54 -16.31 -31.21
C LYS A 2 7.99 -15.88 -29.82
N LEU A 3 8.18 -14.62 -29.44
CA LEU A 3 7.68 -14.06 -28.15
C LEU A 3 6.14 -14.00 -28.13
N LEU A 4 5.50 -13.64 -29.24
CA LEU A 4 4.03 -13.60 -29.35
C LEU A 4 3.43 -15.02 -29.28
N LEU A 5 4.12 -16.02 -29.81
CA LEU A 5 3.68 -17.42 -29.73
C LEU A 5 3.81 -17.96 -28.30
N THR A 6 4.85 -17.56 -27.55
CA THR A 6 5.03 -17.98 -26.16
C THR A 6 3.98 -17.31 -25.27
N LEU A 7 3.65 -16.04 -25.49
CA LEU A 7 2.59 -15.34 -24.76
C LEU A 7 1.20 -15.93 -25.05
N LEU A 8 0.90 -16.25 -26.31
CA LEU A 8 -0.35 -16.92 -26.70
C LEU A 8 -0.45 -18.35 -26.15
N LEU A 9 0.66 -19.06 -26.01
CA LEU A 9 0.69 -20.38 -25.39
C LEU A 9 0.52 -20.29 -23.86
N TYR A 10 1.07 -19.28 -23.19
CA TYR A 10 0.85 -19.04 -21.76
C TYR A 10 -0.60 -18.62 -21.47
N VAL A 11 -1.17 -17.70 -22.26
CA VAL A 11 -2.58 -17.28 -22.12
C VAL A 11 -3.55 -18.42 -22.45
N SER A 12 -3.26 -19.24 -23.46
CA SER A 12 -4.11 -20.40 -23.79
C SER A 12 -3.95 -21.54 -22.80
N ALA A 13 -2.75 -21.80 -22.28
CA ALA A 13 -2.54 -22.78 -21.22
C ALA A 13 -3.14 -22.33 -19.89
N SER A 14 -3.14 -21.04 -19.57
CA SER A 14 -3.87 -20.52 -18.42
C SER A 14 -5.38 -20.68 -18.60
N LEU A 15 -5.96 -20.32 -19.73
CA LEU A 15 -7.41 -20.45 -19.98
C LEU A 15 -7.91 -21.90 -19.93
N THR A 16 -7.13 -22.89 -20.39
CA THR A 16 -7.49 -24.30 -20.29
C THR A 16 -7.30 -24.87 -18.89
N ALA A 17 -6.26 -24.46 -18.17
CA ALA A 17 -6.07 -24.79 -16.74
C ALA A 17 -7.20 -24.23 -15.86
N TRP A 18 -7.81 -23.11 -16.25
CA TRP A 18 -8.90 -22.48 -15.51
C TRP A 18 -10.23 -23.24 -15.66
N ALA A 19 -10.51 -23.84 -16.82
CA ALA A 19 -11.72 -24.62 -17.04
C ALA A 19 -11.75 -25.91 -16.19
N ASP A 20 -10.58 -26.47 -15.89
CA ASP A 20 -10.47 -27.72 -15.12
C ASP A 20 -10.63 -27.51 -13.59
N ILE A 21 -10.40 -26.30 -13.07
CA ILE A 21 -10.51 -26.00 -11.63
C ILE A 21 -11.99 -26.06 -11.15
N TYR A 22 -12.95 -25.78 -12.02
CA TYR A 22 -14.38 -25.74 -11.67
C TYR A 22 -15.15 -27.01 -11.98
N HIS A 23 -14.48 -28.10 -12.29
CA HIS A 23 -15.18 -29.33 -12.64
C HIS A 23 -15.67 -30.05 -11.39
N ASN A 24 -16.91 -29.73 -10.98
CA ASN A 24 -17.66 -30.45 -9.95
C ASN A 24 -17.11 -30.35 -8.50
N PRO A 25 -16.77 -29.14 -7.98
CA PRO A 25 -16.36 -28.98 -6.59
C PRO A 25 -17.47 -29.40 -5.64
N LYS A 26 -17.11 -29.71 -4.40
CA LYS A 26 -18.12 -29.89 -3.35
C LYS A 26 -18.54 -28.54 -2.77
N ILE A 27 -19.82 -28.20 -2.90
CA ILE A 27 -20.33 -26.87 -2.61
C ILE A 27 -20.89 -26.77 -1.19
N ILE A 28 -20.55 -25.67 -0.50
CA ILE A 28 -21.18 -25.19 0.72
C ILE A 28 -21.85 -23.86 0.37
N THR A 29 -23.15 -23.81 0.32
CA THR A 29 -23.88 -22.55 0.14
C THR A 29 -24.03 -21.86 1.49
N VAL A 30 -23.77 -20.54 1.51
CA VAL A 30 -23.91 -19.67 2.68
C VAL A 30 -24.85 -18.53 2.33
N ASN A 31 -25.92 -18.36 3.09
CA ASN A 31 -26.87 -17.26 2.93
C ASN A 31 -26.52 -16.09 3.84
N PRO A 32 -26.94 -14.86 3.53
CA PRO A 32 -26.83 -13.72 4.45
C PRO A 32 -27.39 -14.05 5.84
N GLY A 33 -26.59 -13.77 6.88
CA GLY A 33 -26.91 -14.14 8.26
C GLY A 33 -26.37 -15.50 8.71
N GLU A 34 -25.89 -16.33 7.79
CA GLU A 34 -25.14 -17.54 8.13
C GLU A 34 -23.63 -17.23 8.26
N SER A 35 -22.92 -18.07 8.99
CA SER A 35 -21.52 -17.87 9.32
C SER A 35 -20.58 -18.40 8.24
N ILE A 36 -19.75 -17.51 7.65
CA ILE A 36 -18.66 -17.91 6.75
C ILE A 36 -17.62 -18.77 7.51
N HIS A 37 -17.38 -18.47 8.80
CA HIS A 37 -16.47 -19.27 9.65
C HIS A 37 -16.92 -20.70 9.79
N ASP A 38 -18.23 -20.93 9.92
CA ASP A 38 -18.80 -22.29 9.98
C ASP A 38 -18.65 -23.04 8.66
N ALA A 39 -18.80 -22.33 7.55
CA ALA A 39 -18.57 -22.92 6.22
C ALA A 39 -17.11 -23.35 6.05
N VAL A 40 -16.15 -22.52 6.46
CA VAL A 40 -14.72 -22.88 6.43
C VAL A 40 -14.44 -24.05 7.37
N ARG A 41 -14.99 -24.09 8.57
CA ARG A 41 -14.86 -25.26 9.47
C ARG A 41 -15.39 -26.53 8.84
N LYS A 42 -16.53 -26.46 8.17
CA LYS A 42 -17.12 -27.61 7.45
C LYS A 42 -16.25 -28.04 6.28
N ALA A 43 -15.69 -27.12 5.52
CA ALA A 43 -14.74 -27.41 4.45
C ALA A 43 -13.49 -28.13 4.97
N ARG A 44 -12.92 -27.63 6.07
CA ARG A 44 -11.78 -28.25 6.77
C ARG A 44 -12.09 -29.68 7.22
N GLU A 45 -13.28 -29.92 7.77
CA GLU A 45 -13.72 -31.26 8.18
C GLU A 45 -13.84 -32.21 6.97
N TRP A 46 -14.32 -31.74 5.82
CA TRP A 46 -14.37 -32.54 4.61
C TRP A 46 -12.97 -32.93 4.09
N ARG A 47 -12.00 -32.02 4.23
CA ARG A 47 -10.60 -32.33 3.90
C ARG A 47 -10.02 -33.33 4.88
N ARG A 48 -10.19 -33.11 6.16
CA ARG A 48 -9.69 -33.99 7.23
C ARG A 48 -10.22 -35.42 7.10
N THR A 49 -11.45 -35.60 6.65
CA THR A 49 -12.07 -36.92 6.44
C THR A 49 -11.80 -37.49 5.06
N ASN A 50 -10.92 -36.89 4.26
CA ASN A 50 -10.57 -37.32 2.90
C ASN A 50 -11.79 -37.54 2.01
N ASN A 51 -12.75 -36.63 2.02
CA ASN A 51 -13.92 -36.71 1.16
C ASN A 51 -13.50 -36.82 -0.31
N PRO A 52 -13.91 -37.90 -1.05
CA PRO A 52 -13.39 -38.16 -2.39
C PRO A 52 -13.67 -37.03 -3.40
N GLN A 53 -14.83 -36.40 -3.34
CA GLN A 53 -15.16 -35.26 -4.22
C GLN A 53 -14.28 -34.05 -3.93
N CYS A 54 -14.07 -33.73 -2.64
CA CYS A 54 -13.17 -32.66 -2.26
C CYS A 54 -11.73 -32.93 -2.71
N ALA A 55 -11.28 -34.18 -2.58
CA ALA A 55 -9.96 -34.57 -3.01
C ALA A 55 -9.78 -34.46 -4.54
N ALA A 56 -10.79 -34.77 -5.32
CA ALA A 56 -10.70 -34.72 -6.78
C ALA A 56 -10.92 -33.33 -7.39
N TYR A 57 -11.83 -32.55 -6.83
CA TYR A 57 -12.35 -31.34 -7.50
C TYR A 57 -12.37 -30.08 -6.63
N GLY A 58 -11.93 -30.15 -5.36
CA GLY A 58 -11.91 -29.01 -4.45
C GLY A 58 -13.21 -28.77 -3.70
N ILE A 59 -13.25 -27.64 -3.02
CA ILE A 59 -14.38 -27.18 -2.21
C ILE A 59 -14.72 -25.76 -2.62
N GLU A 60 -15.99 -25.50 -2.86
CA GLU A 60 -16.51 -24.15 -3.10
C GLU A 60 -17.38 -23.73 -1.91
N ILE A 61 -17.06 -22.58 -1.31
CA ILE A 61 -17.92 -21.87 -0.38
C ILE A 61 -18.60 -20.76 -1.20
N HIS A 62 -19.84 -21.01 -1.56
CA HIS A 62 -20.63 -20.14 -2.41
C HIS A 62 -21.47 -19.19 -1.56
N LEU A 63 -21.10 -17.93 -1.56
CA LEU A 63 -21.83 -16.87 -0.85
C LEU A 63 -22.95 -16.32 -1.72
N LYS A 64 -24.18 -16.40 -1.23
CA LYS A 64 -25.34 -15.78 -1.90
C LYS A 64 -25.30 -14.27 -1.80
N ALA A 65 -25.99 -13.58 -2.72
CA ALA A 65 -26.08 -12.12 -2.71
C ALA A 65 -26.52 -11.58 -1.34
N GLY A 66 -25.81 -10.57 -0.86
CA GLY A 66 -26.11 -9.90 0.41
C GLY A 66 -24.88 -9.55 1.22
N ARG A 67 -25.10 -9.07 2.45
CA ARG A 67 -24.03 -8.56 3.32
C ARG A 67 -23.73 -9.54 4.45
N TYR A 68 -22.46 -9.81 4.64
CA TYR A 68 -21.90 -10.69 5.66
C TYR A 68 -21.07 -9.84 6.63
N TYR A 69 -21.68 -9.47 7.75
CA TYR A 69 -21.05 -8.62 8.76
C TYR A 69 -20.06 -9.41 9.59
N MET A 70 -18.80 -9.01 9.54
CA MET A 70 -17.71 -9.66 10.26
C MET A 70 -17.53 -8.99 11.63
N GLN A 71 -17.45 -9.80 12.68
CA GLN A 71 -17.10 -9.35 14.04
C GLN A 71 -15.65 -9.66 14.37
N GLU A 72 -15.06 -10.60 13.65
CA GLU A 72 -13.67 -11.02 13.74
C GLU A 72 -13.18 -11.45 12.35
N PRO A 73 -11.88 -11.40 12.07
CA PRO A 73 -11.33 -11.84 10.79
C PRO A 73 -11.60 -13.32 10.53
N LEU A 74 -11.87 -13.67 9.28
CA LEU A 74 -11.88 -15.06 8.83
C LEU A 74 -10.44 -15.57 8.74
N PHE A 75 -10.07 -16.54 9.57
CA PHE A 75 -8.76 -17.17 9.54
C PHE A 75 -8.74 -18.39 8.63
N LEU A 76 -7.92 -18.34 7.57
CA LEU A 76 -7.55 -19.49 6.76
C LEU A 76 -6.17 -19.98 7.21
N ARG A 77 -6.06 -21.28 7.48
CA ARG A 77 -4.91 -21.93 8.10
C ARG A 77 -4.35 -23.02 7.18
N PRO A 78 -3.16 -23.59 7.45
CA PRO A 78 -2.60 -24.66 6.64
C PRO A 78 -3.57 -25.84 6.41
N GLU A 79 -4.45 -26.13 7.37
CA GLU A 79 -5.45 -27.22 7.25
C GLU A 79 -6.57 -26.90 6.25
N ASP A 80 -6.71 -25.67 5.84
CA ASP A 80 -7.66 -25.22 4.81
C ASP A 80 -7.08 -25.33 3.40
N SER A 81 -5.79 -25.65 3.29
CA SER A 81 -5.09 -25.73 2.00
C SER A 81 -5.76 -26.68 1.03
N GLY A 82 -5.75 -26.27 -0.21
CA GLY A 82 -6.01 -27.16 -1.34
C GLY A 82 -4.74 -27.83 -1.88
N TRP A 83 -4.83 -28.22 -3.13
CA TRP A 83 -3.71 -28.63 -3.98
C TRP A 83 -4.06 -28.40 -5.45
N GLU A 84 -3.16 -28.65 -6.37
CA GLU A 84 -3.23 -28.24 -7.78
C GLU A 84 -4.60 -28.44 -8.47
N LYS A 85 -5.32 -29.52 -8.16
CA LYS A 85 -6.64 -29.80 -8.75
C LYS A 85 -7.80 -29.66 -7.77
N SER A 86 -7.54 -29.16 -6.58
CA SER A 86 -8.50 -29.17 -5.48
C SER A 86 -8.39 -27.90 -4.64
N PHE A 87 -8.75 -26.78 -5.20
CA PHE A 87 -8.73 -25.49 -4.49
C PHE A 87 -9.80 -25.41 -3.39
N LEU A 88 -9.56 -24.56 -2.41
CA LEU A 88 -10.60 -23.96 -1.59
C LEU A 88 -11.00 -22.64 -2.26
N THR A 89 -12.22 -22.58 -2.79
CA THR A 89 -12.73 -21.37 -3.44
C THR A 89 -13.79 -20.74 -2.56
N ILE A 90 -13.65 -19.45 -2.24
CA ILE A 90 -14.70 -18.64 -1.62
C ILE A 90 -15.15 -17.64 -2.68
N ARG A 91 -16.40 -17.77 -3.13
CA ARG A 91 -16.85 -16.99 -4.28
C ARG A 91 -18.30 -16.54 -4.18
N SER A 92 -18.64 -15.55 -5.00
CA SER A 92 -20.01 -15.15 -5.30
C SER A 92 -20.16 -14.75 -6.76
N GLU A 93 -21.23 -15.19 -7.40
CA GLU A 93 -21.64 -14.70 -8.72
C GLU A 93 -22.71 -13.60 -8.63
N GLU A 94 -23.28 -13.43 -7.46
CA GLU A 94 -24.50 -12.64 -7.24
C GLU A 94 -24.24 -11.34 -6.45
N GLY A 95 -22.98 -11.06 -6.09
CA GLY A 95 -22.61 -9.84 -5.37
C GLY A 95 -22.67 -9.97 -3.84
N ALA A 96 -21.95 -10.91 -3.25
CA ALA A 96 -21.75 -10.99 -1.81
C ALA A 96 -20.78 -9.92 -1.32
N VAL A 97 -21.10 -9.28 -0.20
CA VAL A 97 -20.30 -8.25 0.44
C VAL A 97 -19.83 -8.75 1.81
N ILE A 98 -18.54 -8.98 1.95
CA ILE A 98 -17.89 -9.23 3.25
C ILE A 98 -17.59 -7.86 3.85
N CYS A 99 -18.23 -7.54 4.95
CA CYS A 99 -18.32 -6.18 5.46
C CYS A 99 -17.87 -6.11 6.92
N GLY A 100 -16.99 -5.15 7.20
CA GLY A 100 -16.65 -4.77 8.57
C GLY A 100 -17.57 -3.66 9.10
N ASP A 101 -17.05 -2.91 10.04
CA ASP A 101 -17.68 -1.71 10.55
C ASP A 101 -17.54 -0.56 9.54
N PRO A 102 -18.47 0.42 9.56
CA PRO A 102 -18.21 1.65 8.82
C PRO A 102 -16.92 2.31 9.27
N ARG A 103 -16.24 3.00 8.37
CA ARG A 103 -15.03 3.78 8.69
C ARG A 103 -15.29 4.79 9.80
N GLN A 104 -14.25 5.14 10.55
CA GLN A 104 -14.25 6.31 11.40
C GLN A 104 -14.55 7.56 10.55
N GLN A 105 -15.33 8.46 11.11
CA GLN A 105 -15.63 9.71 10.45
C GLN A 105 -14.65 10.78 10.89
N HIS A 106 -14.06 11.44 9.91
CA HIS A 106 -13.18 12.59 10.12
C HIS A 106 -13.91 13.87 9.73
N THR A 107 -13.81 14.90 10.55
CA THR A 107 -14.36 16.21 10.24
C THR A 107 -13.28 17.25 10.34
N GLN A 108 -12.90 17.84 9.22
CA GLN A 108 -11.96 18.95 9.21
C GLN A 108 -12.57 20.14 9.93
N VAL A 109 -11.88 20.63 10.94
CA VAL A 109 -12.36 21.75 11.74
C VAL A 109 -11.64 23.06 11.45
N TRP A 110 -10.37 23.00 11.04
CA TRP A 110 -9.61 24.20 10.67
C TRP A 110 -8.33 23.86 9.87
N PRO A 111 -7.98 24.63 8.79
CA PRO A 111 -8.89 25.57 8.13
C PRO A 111 -10.16 24.87 7.63
N LYS A 112 -11.17 25.62 7.20
CA LYS A 112 -12.44 25.02 6.75
C LYS A 112 -12.27 24.14 5.51
N GLU A 113 -11.36 24.54 4.63
CA GLU A 113 -11.02 23.84 3.40
C GLU A 113 -9.50 23.92 3.19
N GLY A 114 -8.92 22.90 2.58
CA GLY A 114 -7.50 22.84 2.31
C GLY A 114 -6.66 22.74 3.58
N MET A 115 -5.46 23.30 3.53
CA MET A 115 -4.50 23.31 4.63
C MET A 115 -3.96 24.71 4.85
N GLU A 116 -3.45 24.99 6.06
CA GLU A 116 -2.79 26.23 6.44
C GLU A 116 -1.29 26.00 6.67
N ARG A 117 -0.48 27.04 6.53
CA ARG A 117 0.98 26.95 6.74
C ARG A 117 1.32 27.00 8.22
N MET A 118 2.24 26.15 8.66
CA MET A 118 2.82 26.21 9.99
C MET A 118 3.69 27.46 10.13
N ILE A 119 3.85 27.93 11.35
CA ILE A 119 4.76 29.05 11.68
C ILE A 119 6.11 28.52 12.13
N ASP A 120 6.11 27.51 13.01
CA ASP A 120 7.32 26.92 13.58
C ASP A 120 7.14 25.46 13.96
N PHE A 121 8.25 24.73 14.04
CA PHE A 121 8.34 23.34 14.46
C PHE A 121 9.51 23.19 15.44
N ASP A 122 9.20 23.18 16.74
CA ASP A 122 10.20 23.16 17.81
C ASP A 122 10.44 21.75 18.35
N THR A 123 11.58 21.19 18.02
CA THR A 123 12.01 19.85 18.46
C THR A 123 12.34 19.78 19.96
N THR A 124 12.67 20.90 20.59
CA THR A 124 13.02 20.96 22.01
C THR A 124 11.78 20.85 22.90
N THR A 125 10.77 21.64 22.59
CA THR A 125 9.50 21.64 23.33
C THR A 125 8.49 20.63 22.80
N ARG A 126 8.77 20.02 21.64
CA ARG A 126 7.89 19.12 20.89
C ARG A 126 6.53 19.75 20.60
N THR A 127 6.58 20.96 20.03
CA THR A 127 5.38 21.73 19.70
C THR A 127 5.42 22.27 18.27
N ILE A 128 4.23 22.48 17.73
CA ILE A 128 4.04 23.18 16.45
C ILE A 128 3.34 24.51 16.73
N THR A 129 3.90 25.60 16.21
CA THR A 129 3.26 26.91 16.24
C THR A 129 2.50 27.14 14.95
N ILE A 130 1.25 27.54 15.07
CA ILE A 130 0.31 27.78 13.97
C ILE A 130 -0.37 29.17 14.15
N PRO A 131 -0.96 29.73 13.08
CA PRO A 131 -1.91 30.83 13.24
C PRO A 131 -3.06 30.40 14.15
N ALA A 132 -3.52 31.24 15.04
CA ALA A 132 -4.54 30.87 16.01
C ALA A 132 -5.88 30.54 15.31
N PRO A 133 -6.46 29.36 15.55
CA PRO A 133 -7.79 29.05 15.07
C PRO A 133 -8.84 30.02 15.66
N PRO A 134 -9.94 30.31 14.96
CA PRO A 134 -11.04 31.10 15.49
C PRO A 134 -11.56 30.57 16.83
N LYS A 135 -11.90 31.47 17.78
CA LYS A 135 -12.38 31.07 19.12
C LYS A 135 -13.52 30.08 19.11
N LYS A 136 -14.42 30.16 18.11
CA LYS A 136 -15.52 29.23 17.93
C LYS A 136 -15.02 27.79 17.68
N ILE A 137 -13.92 27.63 16.96
CA ILE A 137 -13.32 26.32 16.71
C ILE A 137 -12.68 25.78 17.99
N LEU A 138 -11.91 26.60 18.70
CA LEU A 138 -11.30 26.21 19.98
C LEU A 138 -12.34 25.72 21.00
N SER A 139 -13.56 26.27 21.00
CA SER A 139 -14.63 25.82 21.88
C SER A 139 -15.27 24.50 21.46
N THR A 140 -15.14 24.08 20.20
CA THR A 140 -15.66 22.78 19.71
C THR A 140 -14.68 21.62 19.91
N LEU A 141 -13.43 21.89 20.30
CA LEU A 141 -12.38 20.89 20.43
C LEU A 141 -12.53 19.95 21.65
N ASN A 142 -13.49 20.21 22.53
CA ASN A 142 -13.80 19.40 23.72
C ASN A 142 -15.05 18.50 23.49
N VAL A 143 -15.21 17.91 22.32
CA VAL A 143 -16.34 17.02 22.06
C VAL A 143 -16.08 15.65 22.68
N LYS A 144 -16.97 15.25 23.58
CA LYS A 144 -16.93 13.98 24.35
C LYS A 144 -16.98 12.77 23.46
N HIS A 145 -16.49 12.43 22.52
CA HIS A 145 -16.51 11.20 21.67
C HIS A 145 -15.67 11.37 20.37
N SER A 146 -14.79 12.38 20.36
CA SER A 146 -13.89 12.56 19.24
C SER A 146 -12.48 12.91 19.74
N THR A 147 -11.48 12.49 18.97
CA THR A 147 -10.09 12.88 19.16
C THR A 147 -9.79 14.06 18.23
N LEU A 148 -9.19 15.12 18.76
CA LEU A 148 -8.64 16.17 17.93
C LEU A 148 -7.27 15.76 17.42
N GLU A 149 -7.08 15.84 16.12
CA GLU A 149 -5.86 15.48 15.43
C GLU A 149 -5.34 16.66 14.60
N MET A 150 -4.04 16.76 14.49
CA MET A 150 -3.36 17.57 13.50
C MET A 150 -2.76 16.67 12.45
N VAL A 151 -3.16 16.85 11.20
CA VAL A 151 -2.51 16.22 10.05
C VAL A 151 -1.46 17.20 9.53
N VAL A 152 -0.20 16.78 9.58
CA VAL A 152 0.95 17.57 9.15
C VAL A 152 1.41 17.07 7.79
N HIS A 153 1.46 17.95 6.81
CA HIS A 153 2.03 17.69 5.50
C HIS A 153 3.55 17.95 5.55
N GLN A 154 4.33 16.90 5.41
CA GLN A 154 5.79 17.00 5.47
C GLN A 154 6.39 17.18 4.08
N ARG A 155 6.60 16.11 3.35
CA ARG A 155 7.09 16.07 1.95
C ARG A 155 6.53 14.88 1.21
N TRP A 156 7.12 13.70 1.47
CA TRP A 156 6.71 12.40 0.95
C TRP A 156 6.01 11.55 2.02
N ALA A 157 5.63 12.17 3.12
CA ALA A 157 4.86 11.56 4.19
C ALA A 157 3.97 12.59 4.89
N ILE A 158 3.08 12.10 5.74
CA ILE A 158 2.29 12.88 6.68
C ILE A 158 2.57 12.42 8.10
N ALA A 159 2.28 13.30 9.07
CA ALA A 159 2.10 12.89 10.45
C ALA A 159 0.67 13.20 10.89
N ILE A 160 0.02 12.24 11.56
CA ILE A 160 -1.27 12.42 12.23
C ILE A 160 -1.03 12.39 13.73
N LEU A 161 -1.09 13.56 14.34
CA LEU A 161 -0.70 13.80 15.73
C LEU A 161 -1.95 14.10 16.56
N ARG A 162 -2.22 13.29 17.61
CA ARG A 162 -3.31 13.58 18.54
C ARG A 162 -2.96 14.79 19.38
N VAL A 163 -3.81 15.81 19.35
CA VAL A 163 -3.59 17.07 20.06
C VAL A 163 -3.83 16.87 21.56
N LYS A 164 -2.84 17.27 22.36
CA LYS A 164 -2.91 17.24 23.82
C LYS A 164 -3.39 18.57 24.40
N ASP A 165 -2.84 19.68 23.92
CA ASP A 165 -3.17 21.02 24.40
C ASP A 165 -2.92 22.06 23.29
N ILE A 166 -3.70 23.14 23.32
CA ILE A 166 -3.54 24.30 22.44
C ILE A 166 -3.52 25.57 23.30
N ARG A 167 -2.42 26.27 23.29
CA ARG A 167 -2.26 27.57 23.98
C ARG A 167 -2.23 28.70 22.97
N VAL A 168 -3.15 29.64 23.12
CA VAL A 168 -3.27 30.77 22.21
C VAL A 168 -2.71 32.03 22.90
N ASP A 169 -1.78 32.67 22.21
CA ASP A 169 -1.22 33.97 22.60
C ASP A 169 -0.96 34.84 21.36
N ASN A 170 -1.36 36.11 21.42
CA ASN A 170 -1.07 37.13 20.42
C ASN A 170 -1.36 36.72 18.95
N GLY A 171 -2.44 35.98 18.71
CA GLY A 171 -2.84 35.54 17.36
C GLY A 171 -2.10 34.31 16.86
N LEU A 172 -1.26 33.70 17.69
CA LEU A 172 -0.61 32.41 17.43
C LEU A 172 -1.15 31.35 18.39
N ALA A 173 -1.04 30.09 17.99
CA ALA A 173 -1.35 28.95 18.82
C ALA A 173 -0.18 27.98 18.86
N VAL A 174 0.25 27.60 20.06
CA VAL A 174 1.25 26.55 20.29
C VAL A 174 0.52 25.28 20.63
N VAL A 175 0.73 24.26 19.80
CA VAL A 175 0.07 22.96 19.90
C VAL A 175 1.05 21.92 20.40
N SER A 176 0.67 21.19 21.44
CA SER A 176 1.39 20.02 21.95
C SER A 176 0.59 18.73 21.71
N PHE A 177 1.26 17.60 21.70
CA PHE A 177 0.71 16.33 21.23
C PHE A 177 0.83 15.22 22.25
N MET A 178 0.08 14.16 22.04
CA MET A 178 0.11 12.95 22.86
C MET A 178 1.36 12.11 22.54
N GLU A 179 1.65 11.16 23.41
CA GLU A 179 2.66 10.12 23.18
C GLU A 179 1.98 8.84 22.65
N PRO A 180 2.65 8.00 21.84
CA PRO A 180 4.08 8.06 21.50
C PRO A 180 4.42 8.95 20.30
N GLU A 181 3.43 9.42 19.53
CA GLU A 181 3.63 10.14 18.26
C GLU A 181 4.41 11.45 18.43
N SER A 182 4.24 12.15 19.54
CA SER A 182 5.01 13.36 19.85
C SER A 182 6.51 13.06 19.89
N ARG A 183 6.93 12.00 20.56
CA ARG A 183 8.32 11.59 20.59
C ARG A 183 8.82 11.19 19.21
N LEU A 184 8.05 10.38 18.49
CA LEU A 184 8.42 9.87 17.17
C LEU A 184 8.63 11.00 16.17
N GLU A 185 7.72 11.98 16.14
CA GLU A 185 7.77 13.09 15.19
C GLU A 185 8.90 14.07 15.49
N PHE A 186 9.19 14.37 16.76
CA PHE A 186 10.11 15.44 17.10
C PHE A 186 11.55 15.00 17.38
N GLU A 187 11.81 13.72 17.71
CA GLU A 187 13.19 13.28 17.95
C GLU A 187 13.97 13.08 16.64
N HIS A 188 13.40 12.41 15.66
CA HIS A 188 14.06 12.14 14.38
C HIS A 188 13.04 12.07 13.23
N PRO A 189 12.39 13.18 12.90
CA PRO A 189 11.39 13.16 11.83
C PRO A 189 12.07 12.94 10.48
N TRP A 190 11.49 12.03 9.69
CA TRP A 190 11.90 11.77 8.32
C TRP A 190 10.68 11.54 7.43
N PRO A 191 10.38 12.49 6.54
CA PRO A 191 11.02 13.79 6.33
C PRO A 191 10.63 14.81 7.39
N GLN A 192 11.53 15.68 7.73
CA GLN A 192 11.18 16.82 8.58
C GLN A 192 10.22 17.76 7.87
N PRO A 193 9.27 18.39 8.58
CA PRO A 193 8.53 19.53 8.07
C PRO A 193 9.49 20.64 7.62
N VAL A 194 9.12 21.32 6.55
CA VAL A 194 9.90 22.44 6.01
C VAL A 194 9.47 23.72 6.70
N ILE A 195 10.40 24.41 7.34
CA ILE A 195 10.19 25.75 7.92
C ILE A 195 11.17 26.72 7.24
N GLY A 196 10.67 27.85 6.78
CA GLY A 196 11.48 28.86 6.08
C GLY A 196 11.91 28.49 4.66
N GLY A 197 11.25 27.52 4.02
CA GLY A 197 11.55 27.14 2.63
C GLY A 197 11.17 28.22 1.61
N GLU A 198 11.78 28.20 0.43
CA GLU A 198 11.53 29.18 -0.66
C GLU A 198 10.06 29.24 -1.08
N LYS A 199 9.34 28.12 -1.05
CA LYS A 199 7.89 28.02 -1.33
C LYS A 199 7.01 28.11 -0.09
N GLY A 200 7.59 28.48 1.05
CA GLY A 200 6.91 28.58 2.34
C GLY A 200 7.07 27.34 3.21
N ASN A 201 6.39 27.36 4.33
CA ASN A 201 6.46 26.31 5.33
C ASN A 201 5.56 25.11 4.98
N SER A 202 5.83 23.98 5.57
CA SER A 202 4.91 22.83 5.58
C SER A 202 3.53 23.22 6.09
N SER A 203 2.53 22.49 5.66
CA SER A 203 1.12 22.79 5.93
C SER A 203 0.52 21.79 6.91
N PHE A 204 -0.61 22.17 7.49
CA PHE A 204 -1.36 21.32 8.40
C PHE A 204 -2.85 21.55 8.26
N LEU A 205 -3.63 20.61 8.77
CA LEU A 205 -5.03 20.81 9.10
C LEU A 205 -5.35 20.23 10.49
N LEU A 206 -6.36 20.77 11.14
CA LEU A 206 -6.96 20.18 12.34
C LEU A 206 -8.25 19.47 11.95
N ARG A 207 -8.41 18.23 12.41
CA ARG A 207 -9.63 17.45 12.24
C ARG A 207 -10.06 16.80 13.56
N THR A 208 -11.34 16.52 13.69
CA THR A 208 -11.84 15.65 14.73
C THR A 208 -12.12 14.27 14.13
N THR A 209 -11.74 13.24 14.85
CA THR A 209 -11.98 11.84 14.47
C THR A 209 -12.92 11.21 15.48
N GLU A 210 -13.94 10.51 14.99
CA GLU A 210 -14.86 9.75 15.84
C GLU A 210 -14.08 8.73 16.67
N GLN A 211 -14.28 8.74 17.98
CA GLN A 211 -13.58 7.88 18.92
C GLN A 211 -14.26 6.52 18.98
N ARG A 212 -13.92 5.66 18.07
CA ARG A 212 -14.55 4.36 17.89
C ARG A 212 -13.56 3.38 17.26
N ASP A 213 -13.33 2.27 17.92
CA ASP A 213 -12.62 1.13 17.34
C ASP A 213 -13.59 0.28 16.49
N GLY A 214 -13.04 -0.33 15.45
CA GLY A 214 -13.78 -1.24 14.60
C GLY A 214 -12.85 -2.28 13.98
N ILE A 215 -13.43 -3.19 13.23
CA ILE A 215 -12.68 -4.24 12.56
C ILE A 215 -11.77 -3.65 11.46
N GLU A 216 -10.51 -4.05 11.46
CA GLU A 216 -9.52 -3.61 10.47
C GLU A 216 -9.24 -4.67 9.41
N GLN A 217 -9.42 -5.96 9.74
CA GLN A 217 -9.10 -7.09 8.89
C GLN A 217 -10.33 -7.97 8.67
N LEU A 218 -10.59 -8.37 7.44
CA LEU A 218 -11.72 -9.22 7.07
C LEU A 218 -11.29 -10.67 6.85
N ILE A 219 -10.13 -10.88 6.19
CA ILE A 219 -9.56 -12.22 5.98
C ILE A 219 -8.07 -12.20 6.32
N ILE A 220 -7.64 -13.19 7.08
CA ILE A 220 -6.23 -13.50 7.33
C ILE A 220 -5.97 -14.91 6.84
N ASN A 221 -5.26 -15.03 5.73
CA ASN A 221 -4.75 -16.29 5.25
C ASN A 221 -3.31 -16.47 5.72
N ASP A 222 -3.10 -17.31 6.71
CA ASP A 222 -1.79 -17.68 7.25
C ASP A 222 -1.52 -19.16 7.04
N GLY A 223 -0.96 -19.48 5.89
CA GLY A 223 -0.53 -20.82 5.53
C GLY A 223 -1.49 -21.64 4.67
N ALA A 224 -2.68 -21.15 4.34
CA ALA A 224 -3.57 -21.90 3.43
C ALA A 224 -3.16 -21.63 1.97
N SER A 225 -2.66 -22.66 1.31
CA SER A 225 -2.29 -22.66 -0.11
C SER A 225 -3.41 -23.22 -0.99
N TYR A 226 -3.37 -22.86 -2.28
CA TYR A 226 -4.41 -23.24 -3.25
C TYR A 226 -5.79 -22.73 -2.83
N VAL A 227 -5.88 -21.43 -2.64
CA VAL A 227 -7.10 -20.70 -2.25
C VAL A 227 -7.48 -19.72 -3.36
N ILE A 228 -8.76 -19.61 -3.66
CA ILE A 228 -9.32 -18.63 -4.59
C ILE A 228 -10.34 -17.77 -3.84
N LEU A 229 -10.17 -16.46 -3.92
CA LEU A 229 -11.20 -15.47 -3.57
C LEU A 229 -11.69 -14.83 -4.86
N GLU A 230 -13.00 -14.98 -5.17
CA GLU A 230 -13.53 -14.60 -6.48
C GLU A 230 -14.90 -13.94 -6.41
N GLY A 231 -15.07 -12.84 -7.14
CA GLY A 231 -16.37 -12.18 -7.29
C GLY A 231 -16.92 -11.58 -5.99
N LEU A 232 -16.09 -11.35 -5.00
CA LEU A 232 -16.44 -10.85 -3.67
C LEU A 232 -16.26 -9.33 -3.58
N THR A 233 -17.10 -8.68 -2.80
CA THR A 233 -16.85 -7.29 -2.37
C THR A 233 -16.36 -7.29 -0.92
N PHE A 234 -15.22 -6.64 -0.68
CA PHE A 234 -14.66 -6.35 0.65
C PHE A 234 -14.90 -4.89 0.97
N GLU A 235 -15.59 -4.61 2.06
CA GLU A 235 -16.09 -3.27 2.34
C GLU A 235 -16.05 -2.92 3.82
N ASN A 236 -15.82 -1.63 4.09
CA ASN A 236 -15.97 -1.04 5.41
C ASN A 236 -15.05 -1.67 6.47
N THR A 237 -13.80 -1.24 6.51
CA THR A 237 -12.91 -1.49 7.65
C THR A 237 -12.50 -0.18 8.30
N CYS A 238 -12.13 -0.24 9.57
CA CYS A 238 -11.58 0.88 10.30
C CYS A 238 -10.05 0.97 10.15
N TRP A 239 -9.49 2.09 10.61
CA TRP A 239 -8.07 2.29 10.82
C TRP A 239 -7.85 2.85 12.23
N ASN A 240 -7.62 1.97 13.19
CA ASN A 240 -7.64 2.31 14.61
C ASN A 240 -6.34 2.98 15.09
N ARG A 241 -5.23 2.78 14.35
CA ARG A 241 -3.91 3.28 14.76
C ARG A 241 -3.88 4.78 15.10
N PRO A 242 -4.40 5.70 14.27
CA PRO A 242 -4.34 7.14 14.59
C PRO A 242 -4.99 7.50 15.92
N LEU A 243 -6.08 6.79 16.29
CA LEU A 243 -6.78 7.03 17.56
C LEU A 243 -5.96 6.66 18.80
N HIS A 244 -5.07 5.68 18.67
CA HIS A 244 -4.35 5.13 19.82
C HIS A 244 -2.90 5.55 19.94
N LYS A 245 -2.23 5.73 18.80
CA LYS A 245 -0.78 5.96 18.75
C LYS A 245 -0.39 7.12 17.85
N GLY A 246 -1.37 7.83 17.25
CA GLY A 246 -1.08 8.70 16.12
C GLY A 246 -0.51 7.92 14.94
N HIS A 247 -0.03 8.64 13.93
CA HIS A 247 0.57 8.02 12.77
C HIS A 247 1.71 8.89 12.27
N VAL A 248 2.94 8.51 12.56
CA VAL A 248 4.16 9.14 12.06
C VAL A 248 4.81 8.13 11.14
N THR A 249 5.05 8.51 9.90
CA THR A 249 5.46 7.56 8.88
C THR A 249 6.91 7.75 8.44
N LEU A 250 7.48 6.67 7.97
CA LEU A 250 8.57 6.68 7.02
C LEU A 250 7.97 6.95 5.61
N GLN A 251 8.51 6.39 4.58
CA GLN A 251 7.96 6.44 3.22
C GLN A 251 6.95 5.32 2.98
N GLY A 252 5.99 5.52 2.07
CA GLY A 252 5.04 4.48 1.67
C GLY A 252 3.99 4.11 2.72
N GLY A 253 3.74 4.96 3.71
CA GLY A 253 2.70 4.72 4.71
C GLY A 253 3.11 3.80 5.86
N PHE A 254 4.39 3.46 6.00
CA PHE A 254 4.90 2.60 7.07
C PHE A 254 5.05 3.37 8.37
N PRO A 255 4.24 3.09 9.41
CA PRO A 255 4.33 3.81 10.67
C PRO A 255 5.62 3.51 11.43
N LEU A 256 6.25 4.53 11.97
CA LEU A 256 7.33 4.42 12.93
C LEU A 256 6.81 3.86 14.25
N ILE A 257 7.56 2.96 14.87
CA ILE A 257 7.28 2.42 16.21
C ILE A 257 8.32 2.84 17.24
N ASP A 258 9.45 3.34 16.79
CA ASP A 258 10.43 4.03 17.61
C ASP A 258 11.02 5.20 16.83
N ALA A 259 11.66 6.14 17.52
CA ALA A 259 12.30 7.27 16.88
C ALA A 259 13.35 6.79 15.87
N TYR A 260 13.42 7.47 14.74
CA TYR A 260 14.39 7.19 13.70
C TYR A 260 15.81 7.29 14.27
N LYS A 261 16.62 6.26 14.07
CA LYS A 261 18.01 6.22 14.54
C LYS A 261 18.93 5.84 13.39
N LEU A 262 19.93 6.68 13.17
CA LEU A 262 21.02 6.33 12.28
C LEU A 262 21.81 5.18 12.90
N LYS A 263 21.96 4.07 12.16
CA LYS A 263 22.79 2.94 12.55
C LYS A 263 23.81 2.67 11.48
N GLU A 264 25.05 2.42 11.88
CA GLU A 264 26.04 1.84 10.99
C GLU A 264 25.68 0.38 10.70
N HIS A 265 25.74 0.00 9.44
CA HIS A 265 25.70 -1.40 9.03
C HIS A 265 27.09 -1.98 9.12
N GLU A 266 27.28 -2.88 10.05
CA GLU A 266 28.53 -3.62 10.16
C GLU A 266 28.84 -4.36 8.85
N GLY A 267 30.01 -4.08 8.28
CA GLY A 267 30.51 -4.75 7.08
C GLY A 267 29.95 -4.26 5.74
N LEU A 268 29.19 -3.16 5.71
CA LEU A 268 28.75 -2.54 4.47
C LEU A 268 29.46 -1.23 4.23
N PRO A 269 30.11 -1.01 3.06
CA PRO A 269 30.64 0.29 2.70
C PRO A 269 29.43 1.25 2.52
N TRP A 270 29.47 2.36 3.18
CA TRP A 270 28.40 3.33 3.19
C TRP A 270 28.90 4.70 2.71
N ASP A 271 28.18 5.32 1.79
CA ASP A 271 28.60 6.57 1.14
C ASP A 271 28.03 7.81 1.82
N GLY A 272 27.73 7.80 3.06
CA GLY A 272 27.22 9.00 3.70
C GLY A 272 26.26 8.77 4.87
N GLY A 273 26.26 7.61 5.45
CA GLY A 273 25.44 7.31 6.62
C GLY A 273 24.11 6.61 6.26
N LEU A 274 23.51 6.02 7.25
CA LEU A 274 22.27 5.24 7.11
C LEU A 274 21.08 6.17 7.28
N GLU A 275 20.70 6.86 6.24
CA GLU A 275 19.71 7.91 6.35
C GLU A 275 18.27 7.38 6.56
N ASN A 276 17.98 6.18 6.07
CA ASN A 276 16.59 5.66 6.06
C ASN A 276 16.35 4.45 6.96
N GLN A 277 17.17 4.24 7.98
CA GLN A 277 16.91 3.16 8.92
C GLN A 277 15.93 3.57 10.02
N ALA A 278 14.87 2.82 10.17
CA ALA A 278 13.84 3.07 11.15
C ALA A 278 13.27 1.78 11.72
N TRP A 279 12.67 1.88 12.90
CA TRP A 279 11.81 0.85 13.44
C TRP A 279 10.39 1.12 12.95
N ILE A 280 9.87 0.23 12.12
CA ILE A 280 8.57 0.40 11.48
C ILE A 280 7.64 -0.78 11.75
N GLU A 281 6.34 -0.52 11.66
CA GLU A 281 5.32 -1.57 11.60
C GLU A 281 4.80 -1.70 10.16
N ARG A 282 4.30 -2.88 9.82
CA ARG A 282 3.56 -3.07 8.59
C ARG A 282 2.16 -2.48 8.76
N PRO A 283 1.64 -1.70 7.79
CA PRO A 283 0.25 -1.25 7.82
C PRO A 283 -0.71 -2.43 7.86
N VAL A 284 -1.80 -2.30 8.62
CA VAL A 284 -2.86 -3.31 8.65
C VAL A 284 -3.57 -3.39 7.32
N SER A 285 -4.03 -4.58 6.93
CA SER A 285 -4.76 -4.78 5.66
C SER A 285 -6.08 -5.53 5.85
N ALA A 286 -7.07 -5.19 5.02
CA ALA A 286 -8.37 -5.86 5.05
C ALA A 286 -8.27 -7.35 4.68
N VAL A 287 -7.41 -7.68 3.72
CA VAL A 287 -7.10 -9.07 3.35
C VAL A 287 -5.60 -9.27 3.40
N THR A 288 -5.14 -10.17 4.24
CA THR A 288 -3.72 -10.55 4.41
C THR A 288 -3.48 -11.97 3.93
N VAL A 289 -2.40 -12.18 3.18
CA VAL A 289 -1.92 -13.49 2.74
C VAL A 289 -0.45 -13.63 3.13
N ARG A 290 -0.09 -14.67 3.85
CA ARG A 290 1.29 -14.99 4.20
C ARG A 290 1.51 -16.49 4.36
N ASN A 291 2.75 -16.94 4.22
CA ASN A 291 3.12 -18.34 4.35
C ASN A 291 2.31 -19.27 3.43
N ALA A 292 1.95 -18.81 2.23
CA ALA A 292 1.01 -19.51 1.36
C ALA A 292 1.42 -19.42 -0.11
N SER A 293 1.03 -20.40 -0.89
CA SER A 293 1.25 -20.40 -2.33
C SER A 293 -0.05 -20.64 -3.10
N HIS A 294 -0.08 -20.24 -4.38
CA HIS A 294 -1.24 -20.42 -5.23
C HIS A 294 -2.52 -19.81 -4.64
N VAL A 295 -2.40 -18.59 -4.11
CA VAL A 295 -3.55 -17.81 -3.65
C VAL A 295 -3.94 -16.82 -4.74
N TYR A 296 -5.17 -16.92 -5.22
CA TYR A 296 -5.68 -16.11 -6.32
C TYR A 296 -6.81 -15.23 -5.82
N VAL A 297 -6.65 -13.92 -5.99
CA VAL A 297 -7.68 -12.92 -5.72
C VAL A 297 -8.10 -12.31 -7.05
N ARG A 298 -9.32 -12.58 -7.47
CA ARG A 298 -9.75 -12.19 -8.80
C ARG A 298 -11.21 -11.75 -8.86
N GLU A 299 -11.48 -10.81 -9.78
CA GLU A 299 -12.83 -10.30 -10.02
C GLU A 299 -13.51 -9.77 -8.74
N CYS A 300 -12.70 -9.39 -7.75
CA CYS A 300 -13.14 -8.85 -6.49
C CYS A 300 -13.20 -7.31 -6.53
N ARG A 301 -14.01 -6.75 -5.64
CA ARG A 301 -14.06 -5.32 -5.38
C ARG A 301 -13.62 -5.05 -3.95
N PHE A 302 -12.73 -4.08 -3.78
CA PHE A 302 -12.29 -3.55 -2.51
C PHE A 302 -12.73 -2.10 -2.44
N GLN A 303 -13.54 -1.75 -1.45
CA GLN A 303 -14.07 -0.38 -1.38
C GLN A 303 -14.29 0.08 0.06
N HIS A 304 -14.13 1.39 0.28
CA HIS A 304 -14.37 2.02 1.59
C HIS A 304 -13.58 1.36 2.72
N LEU A 305 -12.30 1.05 2.48
CA LEU A 305 -11.41 0.44 3.46
C LEU A 305 -10.57 1.51 4.18
N GLY A 306 -10.40 1.35 5.50
CA GLY A 306 -9.73 2.34 6.34
C GLY A 306 -8.21 2.41 6.16
N ALA A 307 -7.57 1.27 5.83
CA ALA A 307 -6.13 1.17 5.65
C ALA A 307 -5.79 0.41 4.36
N THR A 308 -4.77 -0.47 4.35
CA THR A 308 -4.39 -1.26 3.18
C THR A 308 -5.52 -2.22 2.79
N ALA A 309 -5.76 -2.40 1.49
CA ALA A 309 -6.82 -3.30 1.05
C ALA A 309 -6.35 -4.76 0.99
N LEU A 310 -5.28 -5.06 0.25
CA LEU A 310 -4.79 -6.41 0.02
C LEU A 310 -3.27 -6.46 0.24
N ASP A 311 -2.78 -7.47 0.96
CA ASP A 311 -1.38 -7.59 1.33
C ASP A 311 -0.86 -9.02 1.21
N PHE A 312 0.16 -9.22 0.35
CA PHE A 312 0.91 -10.46 0.20
C PHE A 312 2.26 -10.34 0.91
N GLN A 313 2.40 -10.97 2.05
CA GLN A 313 3.57 -10.88 2.92
C GLN A 313 4.61 -11.95 2.60
N ASP A 314 5.53 -12.15 3.53
CA ASP A 314 6.61 -13.12 3.41
C ASP A 314 6.12 -14.55 3.14
N ASN A 315 6.99 -15.31 2.50
CA ASN A 315 6.77 -16.72 2.17
C ASN A 315 5.48 -16.92 1.35
N THR A 316 5.24 -16.03 0.38
CA THR A 316 4.17 -16.18 -0.61
C THR A 316 4.76 -16.47 -1.98
N ASP A 317 4.20 -17.45 -2.70
CA ASP A 317 4.72 -17.92 -3.97
C ASP A 317 3.59 -18.26 -4.96
N GLN A 318 3.77 -17.95 -6.24
CA GLN A 318 2.82 -18.25 -7.31
C GLN A 318 1.41 -17.74 -7.01
N CYS A 319 1.31 -16.51 -6.56
CA CYS A 319 0.04 -15.85 -6.24
C CYS A 319 -0.41 -14.91 -7.36
N MET A 320 -1.72 -14.60 -7.41
CA MET A 320 -2.30 -13.76 -8.45
C MET A 320 -3.31 -12.76 -7.88
N VAL A 321 -3.23 -11.52 -8.37
CA VAL A 321 -4.20 -10.44 -8.11
C VAL A 321 -4.66 -9.90 -9.46
N ILE A 322 -5.80 -10.38 -9.95
CA ILE A 322 -6.19 -10.17 -11.37
C ILE A 322 -7.64 -9.69 -11.49
N ASN A 323 -7.86 -8.69 -12.36
CA ASN A 323 -9.21 -8.16 -12.67
C ASN A 323 -9.98 -7.65 -11.44
N ASN A 324 -9.30 -7.07 -10.46
CA ASN A 324 -9.97 -6.51 -9.29
C ASN A 324 -10.19 -5.00 -9.43
N GLN A 325 -11.12 -4.49 -8.66
CA GLN A 325 -11.42 -3.06 -8.55
C GLN A 325 -11.14 -2.59 -7.13
N PHE A 326 -10.39 -1.49 -7.01
CA PHE A 326 -10.08 -0.84 -5.73
C PHE A 326 -10.57 0.60 -5.79
N GLU A 327 -11.41 0.98 -4.86
CA GLU A 327 -12.01 2.32 -4.82
C GLU A 327 -12.12 2.82 -3.39
N ASN A 328 -11.73 4.06 -3.16
CA ASN A 328 -11.81 4.70 -1.86
C ASN A 328 -11.08 3.90 -0.77
N ILE A 329 -9.77 3.71 -0.98
CA ILE A 329 -8.88 2.97 -0.09
C ILE A 329 -8.09 3.96 0.79
N GLY A 330 -8.18 3.81 2.10
CA GLY A 330 -7.51 4.69 3.05
C GLY A 330 -5.99 4.65 2.99
N GLY A 331 -5.42 3.46 2.76
CA GLY A 331 -3.99 3.23 2.60
C GLY A 331 -3.62 2.71 1.22
N THR A 332 -2.70 1.76 1.16
CA THR A 332 -2.23 1.12 -0.07
C THR A 332 -3.27 0.14 -0.61
N ALA A 333 -3.56 0.18 -1.92
CA ALA A 333 -4.51 -0.76 -2.51
C ALA A 333 -3.94 -2.18 -2.57
N ILE A 334 -2.72 -2.36 -3.09
CA ILE A 334 -2.05 -3.67 -3.16
C ILE A 334 -0.64 -3.54 -2.59
N MET A 335 -0.35 -4.29 -1.54
CA MET A 335 0.97 -4.37 -0.92
C MET A 335 1.54 -5.78 -1.09
N ALA A 336 2.84 -5.90 -1.32
CA ALA A 336 3.50 -7.19 -1.43
C ALA A 336 4.96 -7.17 -0.97
N GLY A 337 5.45 -8.29 -0.49
CA GLY A 337 6.85 -8.49 -0.12
C GLY A 337 7.20 -8.02 1.29
N SER A 338 8.46 -8.16 1.64
CA SER A 338 9.02 -7.71 2.91
C SER A 338 9.47 -6.26 2.82
N PHE A 339 9.41 -5.53 3.93
CA PHE A 339 9.88 -4.16 4.05
C PHE A 339 10.81 -3.95 5.26
N ALA A 340 10.77 -4.84 6.23
CA ALA A 340 11.55 -4.75 7.44
C ALA A 340 11.90 -6.13 8.01
N GLU A 341 13.00 -6.19 8.72
CA GLU A 341 13.28 -7.28 9.66
C GLU A 341 12.63 -6.93 10.98
N SER A 342 11.53 -7.59 11.25
CA SER A 342 10.60 -7.27 12.35
C SER A 342 11.28 -6.78 13.64
N PRO A 343 11.10 -5.54 14.06
CA PRO A 343 10.35 -4.43 13.46
C PRO A 343 11.23 -3.37 12.79
N ARG A 344 12.41 -3.69 12.28
CA ARG A 344 13.41 -2.76 11.77
C ARG A 344 13.46 -2.77 10.25
N GLU A 345 13.48 -1.59 9.66
CA GLU A 345 13.85 -1.44 8.25
C GLU A 345 15.27 -1.94 8.00
N VAL A 346 15.49 -2.61 6.88
CA VAL A 346 16.79 -3.12 6.49
C VAL A 346 17.15 -2.73 5.06
N HIS A 347 18.40 -2.36 4.84
CA HIS A 347 18.93 -2.05 3.51
C HIS A 347 19.33 -3.30 2.70
N ARG A 348 19.25 -4.44 3.31
CA ARG A 348 19.31 -5.75 2.66
C ARG A 348 18.30 -6.66 3.31
N PRO A 349 17.73 -7.59 2.59
CA PRO A 349 16.84 -8.54 3.20
C PRO A 349 17.61 -9.41 4.19
N TYR A 350 16.93 -9.73 5.26
CA TYR A 350 17.38 -10.74 6.19
C TYR A 350 16.72 -12.09 5.87
N GLY A 351 17.20 -13.12 6.54
CA GLY A 351 16.62 -14.46 6.41
C GLY A 351 16.94 -15.14 5.08
N ASP A 352 16.28 -16.25 4.84
CA ASP A 352 16.44 -17.01 3.61
C ASP A 352 15.72 -16.30 2.46
N LEU A 353 16.37 -16.16 1.31
CA LEU A 353 15.75 -15.67 0.09
C LEU A 353 14.58 -16.54 -0.34
N ALA A 354 14.52 -17.79 0.11
CA ALA A 354 13.40 -18.70 -0.17
C ALA A 354 12.08 -18.24 0.47
N ASP A 355 12.15 -17.56 1.63
CA ASP A 355 10.97 -17.13 2.39
C ASP A 355 10.33 -15.83 1.88
N ARG A 356 10.72 -15.36 0.68
CA ARG A 356 10.22 -14.12 0.12
C ARG A 356 8.94 -14.29 -0.67
N CYS A 357 8.26 -13.17 -0.84
CA CYS A 357 7.22 -13.04 -1.85
C CYS A 357 7.84 -13.10 -3.25
N LYS A 358 7.44 -14.07 -4.03
CA LYS A 358 7.96 -14.29 -5.39
C LYS A 358 6.90 -14.86 -6.31
N ASN A 359 7.16 -14.76 -7.63
CA ASN A 359 6.24 -15.25 -8.65
C ASN A 359 4.81 -14.72 -8.43
N LEU A 360 4.69 -13.40 -8.24
CA LEU A 360 3.42 -12.72 -8.03
C LEU A 360 2.98 -12.02 -9.32
N TRP A 361 1.73 -12.20 -9.72
CA TRP A 361 1.10 -11.50 -10.85
C TRP A 361 0.06 -10.50 -10.32
N ILE A 362 0.29 -9.22 -10.58
CA ILE A 362 -0.64 -8.12 -10.31
C ILE A 362 -1.05 -7.54 -11.65
N SER A 363 -2.21 -7.96 -12.17
CA SER A 363 -2.56 -7.67 -13.57
C SER A 363 -4.02 -7.27 -13.74
N ASP A 364 -4.26 -6.38 -14.70
CA ASP A 364 -5.59 -5.98 -15.13
C ASP A 364 -6.49 -5.41 -14.01
N ASN A 365 -5.88 -4.86 -12.95
CA ASN A 365 -6.63 -4.24 -11.87
C ASN A 365 -6.91 -2.77 -12.18
N VAL A 366 -8.04 -2.28 -11.66
CA VAL A 366 -8.40 -0.86 -11.68
C VAL A 366 -8.31 -0.32 -10.26
N ILE A 367 -7.42 0.64 -10.04
CA ILE A 367 -7.22 1.30 -8.76
C ILE A 367 -7.56 2.77 -8.92
N HIS A 368 -8.58 3.21 -8.22
CA HIS A 368 -9.03 4.59 -8.20
C HIS A 368 -9.25 5.04 -6.77
N ASP A 369 -8.71 6.23 -6.41
CA ASP A 369 -8.84 6.82 -5.08
C ASP A 369 -8.24 5.96 -3.96
N ALA A 370 -6.91 5.85 -3.97
CA ALA A 370 -6.13 5.19 -2.94
C ALA A 370 -5.29 6.20 -2.14
N ALA A 371 -4.86 5.79 -0.94
CA ALA A 371 -4.08 6.60 0.01
C ALA A 371 -4.85 7.84 0.50
N ASN A 372 -6.15 7.73 0.73
CA ASN A 372 -6.99 8.88 1.04
C ASN A 372 -7.12 9.18 2.54
N GLU A 373 -6.67 8.30 3.42
CA GLU A 373 -6.51 8.53 4.86
C GLU A 373 -5.03 8.71 5.23
N ASP A 374 -4.20 7.76 4.82
CA ASP A 374 -2.75 7.85 4.86
C ASP A 374 -2.22 8.33 3.52
N TRP A 375 -2.00 9.64 3.38
CA TRP A 375 -1.53 10.21 2.12
C TRP A 375 -0.12 9.75 1.73
N GLY A 376 0.65 9.20 2.69
CA GLY A 376 1.97 8.63 2.44
C GLY A 376 1.94 7.23 1.82
N ALA A 377 0.78 6.58 1.80
CA ALA A 377 0.58 5.30 1.13
C ALA A 377 0.52 5.46 -0.40
N VAL A 378 0.54 4.36 -1.14
CA VAL A 378 0.63 4.32 -2.61
C VAL A 378 -0.40 3.37 -3.19
N ALA A 379 -0.62 3.39 -4.52
CA ALA A 379 -1.60 2.46 -5.08
C ALA A 379 -1.09 1.01 -5.06
N ILE A 380 0.11 0.74 -5.57
CA ILE A 380 0.75 -0.58 -5.52
C ILE A 380 2.13 -0.42 -4.87
N SER A 381 2.41 -1.20 -3.83
CA SER A 381 3.67 -1.18 -3.09
C SER A 381 4.28 -2.57 -3.00
N CYS A 382 5.39 -2.80 -3.69
CA CYS A 382 6.14 -4.04 -3.63
C CYS A 382 7.52 -3.78 -3.02
N GLY A 383 7.81 -4.42 -1.88
CA GLY A 383 9.09 -4.31 -1.20
C GLY A 383 10.15 -5.25 -1.77
N TYR A 384 10.75 -6.07 -0.93
CA TYR A 384 11.68 -7.11 -1.38
C TYR A 384 10.93 -8.27 -2.03
N VAL A 385 10.66 -8.17 -3.33
CA VAL A 385 10.00 -9.18 -4.16
C VAL A 385 10.89 -9.63 -5.31
N SER A 386 10.64 -10.82 -5.87
CA SER A 386 11.33 -11.30 -7.07
C SER A 386 10.37 -11.98 -8.04
N HIS A 387 10.70 -11.97 -9.34
CA HIS A 387 9.87 -12.58 -10.38
C HIS A 387 8.41 -12.10 -10.32
N THR A 388 8.23 -10.81 -10.07
CA THR A 388 6.92 -10.18 -9.92
C THR A 388 6.55 -9.42 -11.17
N ASP A 389 5.35 -9.68 -11.71
CA ASP A 389 4.79 -9.00 -12.85
C ASP A 389 3.69 -8.03 -12.41
N ILE A 390 3.89 -6.74 -12.68
CA ILE A 390 2.89 -5.70 -12.48
C ILE A 390 2.50 -5.20 -13.86
N SER A 391 1.32 -5.60 -14.35
CA SER A 391 1.00 -5.39 -15.76
C SER A 391 -0.46 -4.99 -16.03
N HIS A 392 -0.66 -4.15 -17.04
CA HIS A 392 -1.99 -3.74 -17.53
C HIS A 392 -2.92 -3.15 -16.47
N ASN A 393 -2.40 -2.71 -15.33
CA ASN A 393 -3.19 -2.05 -14.31
C ASN A 393 -3.50 -0.61 -14.72
N GLN A 394 -4.67 -0.13 -14.31
CA GLN A 394 -5.09 1.26 -14.43
C GLN A 394 -5.07 1.89 -13.04
N VAL A 395 -4.20 2.88 -12.85
CA VAL A 395 -4.00 3.55 -11.56
C VAL A 395 -4.30 5.03 -11.71
N SER A 396 -5.16 5.56 -10.86
CA SER A 396 -5.51 6.98 -10.86
C SER A 396 -6.01 7.48 -9.51
N HIS A 397 -5.95 8.79 -9.32
CA HIS A 397 -6.44 9.49 -8.14
C HIS A 397 -5.72 9.04 -6.86
N VAL A 398 -4.39 9.13 -6.86
CA VAL A 398 -3.55 8.69 -5.75
C VAL A 398 -2.86 9.87 -5.09
N ASN A 399 -2.85 9.92 -3.76
CA ASN A 399 -2.31 11.07 -3.04
C ASN A 399 -0.78 11.12 -3.04
N TYR A 400 -0.11 10.01 -3.29
CA TYR A 400 1.34 9.93 -3.44
C TYR A 400 1.72 9.20 -4.75
N SER A 401 2.68 8.26 -4.72
CA SER A 401 3.13 7.54 -5.92
C SER A 401 2.13 6.50 -6.41
N GLY A 402 2.19 6.17 -7.69
CA GLY A 402 1.34 5.15 -8.31
C GLY A 402 1.83 3.74 -8.01
N ILE A 403 2.78 3.24 -8.78
CA ILE A 403 3.35 1.88 -8.65
C ILE A 403 4.76 1.99 -8.09
N CYS A 404 4.99 1.43 -6.91
CA CYS A 404 6.30 1.39 -6.26
C CYS A 404 6.83 -0.03 -6.22
N ILE A 405 8.08 -0.23 -6.63
CA ILE A 405 8.77 -1.50 -6.49
C ILE A 405 10.20 -1.31 -6.01
N GLY A 406 10.57 -2.05 -4.97
CA GLY A 406 11.84 -1.97 -4.29
C GLY A 406 11.78 -1.32 -2.93
N TRP A 407 12.77 -1.61 -2.11
CA TRP A 407 12.95 -1.12 -0.76
C TRP A 407 14.44 -1.13 -0.38
N GLY A 408 14.84 -0.42 0.67
CA GLY A 408 16.15 -0.53 1.29
C GLY A 408 17.21 0.46 0.82
N TRP A 409 16.97 1.26 -0.21
CA TRP A 409 17.92 2.31 -0.68
C TRP A 409 19.36 1.82 -0.83
N THR A 410 19.57 0.60 -1.35
CA THR A 410 20.87 -0.08 -1.33
C THR A 410 21.35 -0.51 -2.71
N PRO A 411 22.68 -0.37 -3.02
CA PRO A 411 23.27 -0.92 -4.22
C PRO A 411 23.52 -2.44 -4.15
N TYR A 412 23.36 -3.02 -2.99
CA TYR A 412 23.66 -4.44 -2.79
C TYR A 412 22.55 -5.34 -3.33
N TYR A 413 22.92 -6.56 -3.65
CA TYR A 413 21.95 -7.59 -4.02
C TYR A 413 21.09 -7.95 -2.82
N THR A 414 19.81 -7.75 -3.00
CA THR A 414 18.80 -7.97 -1.96
C THR A 414 17.89 -9.16 -2.25
N GLY A 415 18.15 -9.88 -3.36
CA GLY A 415 17.26 -10.92 -3.89
C GLY A 415 16.10 -10.37 -4.72
N MET A 416 15.98 -9.06 -4.86
CA MET A 416 15.07 -8.46 -5.84
C MET A 416 15.66 -8.64 -7.23
N GLU A 417 14.95 -9.35 -8.08
CA GLU A 417 15.37 -9.58 -9.46
C GLU A 417 14.20 -10.01 -10.33
N HIS A 418 14.38 -9.92 -11.65
CA HIS A 418 13.39 -10.38 -12.64
C HIS A 418 11.99 -9.79 -12.42
N ASN A 419 11.90 -8.58 -11.90
CA ASN A 419 10.63 -7.87 -11.73
C ASN A 419 10.28 -7.12 -13.01
N ARG A 420 9.02 -7.18 -13.43
CA ARG A 420 8.57 -6.57 -14.68
C ARG A 420 7.37 -5.65 -14.43
N ILE A 421 7.49 -4.41 -14.89
CA ILE A 421 6.42 -3.41 -14.82
C ILE A 421 6.09 -3.04 -16.26
N PHE A 422 4.97 -3.51 -16.79
CA PHE A 422 4.69 -3.31 -18.22
C PHE A 422 3.21 -3.12 -18.55
N GLY A 423 2.94 -2.30 -19.57
CA GLY A 423 1.60 -2.08 -20.10
C GLY A 423 0.65 -1.36 -19.14
N ASN A 424 1.12 -0.80 -18.03
CA ASN A 424 0.27 -0.11 -17.06
C ASN A 424 -0.08 1.31 -17.55
N LYS A 425 -1.24 1.79 -17.11
CA LYS A 425 -1.67 3.18 -17.28
C LYS A 425 -1.75 3.85 -15.91
N VAL A 426 -0.91 4.88 -15.70
CA VAL A 426 -0.84 5.62 -14.45
C VAL A 426 -1.09 7.10 -14.69
N SER A 427 -2.05 7.65 -13.98
CA SER A 427 -2.44 9.06 -14.13
C SER A 427 -2.95 9.63 -12.81
N ASP A 428 -2.99 10.96 -12.69
CA ASP A 428 -3.58 11.65 -11.55
C ASP A 428 -3.08 11.13 -10.20
N TYR A 429 -1.77 11.13 -10.03
CA TYR A 429 -1.05 10.75 -8.81
C TYR A 429 -0.27 11.95 -8.25
N ALA A 430 0.36 11.80 -7.07
CA ALA A 430 1.02 12.88 -6.33
C ALA A 430 0.07 14.05 -6.00
N ARG A 431 -1.16 13.74 -5.64
CA ARG A 431 -2.20 14.76 -5.43
C ARG A 431 -1.98 15.59 -4.17
N GLN A 432 -1.36 15.01 -3.17
CA GLN A 432 -1.06 15.67 -1.89
C GLN A 432 0.44 15.73 -1.61
N LEU A 433 1.18 14.67 -1.89
CA LEU A 433 2.59 14.60 -1.60
C LEU A 433 3.43 14.75 -2.88
N TYR A 434 4.66 15.15 -2.72
CA TYR A 434 5.65 15.28 -3.78
C TYR A 434 6.87 14.39 -3.49
N ASP A 435 7.90 14.45 -4.31
CA ASP A 435 8.99 13.47 -4.34
C ASP A 435 8.44 12.08 -4.72
N ALA A 436 7.67 12.05 -5.79
CA ALA A 436 6.79 10.96 -6.20
C ALA A 436 7.02 10.53 -7.64
N GLY A 437 6.65 9.31 -7.97
CA GLY A 437 6.63 8.78 -9.34
C GLY A 437 5.31 8.09 -9.68
N GLY A 438 4.89 8.19 -10.94
CA GLY A 438 3.83 7.32 -11.44
C GLY A 438 4.27 5.85 -11.36
N ILE A 439 5.52 5.58 -11.75
CA ILE A 439 6.27 4.37 -11.45
C ILE A 439 7.51 4.79 -10.66
N TYR A 440 7.73 4.18 -9.51
CA TYR A 440 8.81 4.51 -8.58
C TYR A 440 9.62 3.26 -8.22
N THR A 441 10.94 3.34 -8.25
CA THR A 441 11.80 2.20 -7.96
C THR A 441 12.90 2.57 -6.98
N LEU A 442 13.34 1.56 -6.21
CA LEU A 442 14.44 1.65 -5.25
C LEU A 442 15.37 0.45 -5.38
N SER A 443 16.64 0.67 -5.06
CA SER A 443 17.65 -0.36 -4.91
C SER A 443 17.99 -1.17 -6.17
N ASN A 444 18.98 -2.03 -6.06
CA ASN A 444 19.44 -2.88 -7.16
C ASN A 444 18.50 -4.05 -7.39
N GLN A 445 17.99 -4.17 -8.63
CA GLN A 445 17.06 -5.22 -9.07
C GLN A 445 17.48 -5.77 -10.43
N PRO A 446 18.50 -6.63 -10.49
CA PRO A 446 19.03 -7.13 -11.75
C PRO A 446 17.98 -7.87 -12.57
N HIS A 447 18.12 -7.79 -13.89
CA HIS A 447 17.23 -8.43 -14.87
C HIS A 447 15.77 -7.96 -14.82
N SER A 448 15.50 -6.80 -14.21
CA SER A 448 14.16 -6.22 -14.14
C SER A 448 13.88 -5.29 -15.31
N SER A 449 12.61 -4.96 -15.54
CA SER A 449 12.24 -4.09 -16.66
C SER A 449 11.04 -3.18 -16.37
N ILE A 450 11.06 -2.01 -17.02
CA ILE A 450 9.94 -1.06 -17.07
C ILE A 450 9.68 -0.76 -18.54
N ASN A 451 8.61 -1.31 -19.11
CA ASN A 451 8.37 -1.20 -20.54
C ASN A 451 6.89 -1.08 -20.92
N ASP A 452 6.65 -0.41 -22.03
CA ASP A 452 5.31 -0.25 -22.64
C ASP A 452 4.26 0.40 -21.71
N ASN A 453 4.66 1.12 -20.65
CA ASN A 453 3.74 1.81 -19.76
C ASN A 453 3.33 3.18 -20.34
N GLU A 454 2.13 3.61 -19.99
CA GLU A 454 1.61 4.94 -20.27
C GLU A 454 1.45 5.71 -18.95
N VAL A 455 2.30 6.71 -18.73
CA VAL A 455 2.35 7.44 -17.46
C VAL A 455 2.18 8.93 -17.71
N SER A 456 1.17 9.54 -17.10
CA SER A 456 0.98 10.98 -17.18
C SER A 456 1.94 11.74 -16.25
N GLN A 457 2.06 13.04 -16.49
CA GLN A 457 2.73 13.93 -15.54
C GLN A 457 2.01 13.89 -14.18
N PRO A 458 2.75 13.97 -13.06
CA PRO A 458 2.15 14.05 -11.72
C PRO A 458 1.25 15.27 -11.56
N TYR A 459 0.25 15.15 -10.74
CA TYR A 459 -0.56 16.27 -10.31
C TYR A 459 0.31 17.24 -9.47
N PRO A 460 0.23 18.55 -9.67
CA PRO A 460 0.97 19.48 -8.83
C PRO A 460 0.35 19.55 -7.43
N ALA A 461 0.93 18.85 -6.48
CA ALA A 461 0.47 18.86 -5.08
C ALA A 461 0.39 20.30 -4.54
N PRO A 462 -0.77 20.77 -4.07
CA PRO A 462 -1.02 22.19 -3.78
C PRO A 462 -0.19 22.72 -2.62
N TYR A 463 0.25 21.85 -1.74
CA TYR A 463 1.02 22.21 -0.53
C TYR A 463 2.51 21.88 -0.66
N ALA A 464 2.94 21.39 -1.82
CA ALA A 464 4.33 21.05 -2.06
C ALA A 464 5.27 22.26 -1.85
N THR A 465 6.36 22.02 -1.16
CA THR A 465 7.44 23.02 -0.96
C THR A 465 8.54 22.88 -2.00
N ASN A 466 8.47 21.88 -2.87
CA ASN A 466 9.29 21.73 -4.08
C ASN A 466 8.47 21.08 -5.21
N ASP A 467 9.09 20.87 -6.39
CA ASP A 467 8.40 20.40 -7.60
C ASP A 467 8.83 18.98 -8.00
N ARG A 468 9.36 18.19 -7.08
CA ARG A 468 9.80 16.83 -7.39
C ARG A 468 8.60 15.91 -7.60
N GLY A 469 8.31 15.65 -8.84
CA GLY A 469 7.33 14.67 -9.29
C GLY A 469 7.70 14.20 -10.69
N PHE A 470 7.71 12.88 -10.90
CA PHE A 470 8.22 12.26 -12.12
C PHE A 470 7.21 11.26 -12.68
N CYS A 471 7.22 11.06 -13.99
CA CYS A 471 6.46 9.96 -14.57
C CYS A 471 7.05 8.62 -14.16
N ILE A 472 8.35 8.42 -14.36
CA ILE A 472 9.09 7.27 -13.85
C ILE A 472 10.23 7.81 -12.99
N TYR A 473 10.29 7.39 -11.76
CA TYR A 473 11.29 7.83 -10.80
C TYR A 473 12.19 6.68 -10.38
N LEU A 474 13.42 6.69 -10.89
CA LEU A 474 14.46 5.76 -10.49
C LEU A 474 15.21 6.38 -9.32
N ASP A 475 14.71 6.17 -8.12
CA ASP A 475 15.25 6.76 -6.90
C ASP A 475 16.43 5.93 -6.36
N ALA A 476 16.86 6.27 -5.18
CA ALA A 476 18.13 5.86 -4.57
C ALA A 476 18.55 4.42 -4.84
N ARG A 477 19.72 4.28 -5.46
CA ARG A 477 20.38 3.02 -5.78
C ARG A 477 19.61 2.11 -6.75
N THR A 478 18.56 2.62 -7.41
CA THR A 478 17.89 1.87 -8.47
C THR A 478 18.92 1.45 -9.54
N ASP A 479 19.03 0.16 -9.82
CA ASP A 479 19.92 -0.41 -10.81
C ASP A 479 19.37 -1.71 -11.39
N GLY A 480 19.96 -2.19 -12.50
CA GLY A 480 19.64 -3.48 -13.09
C GLY A 480 18.36 -3.52 -13.94
N PHE A 481 17.74 -2.37 -14.21
CA PHE A 481 16.55 -2.28 -15.04
C PHE A 481 16.84 -2.04 -16.53
N THR A 482 16.05 -2.68 -17.38
CA THR A 482 15.87 -2.28 -18.78
C THR A 482 14.61 -1.43 -18.89
N ILE A 483 14.72 -0.22 -19.47
CA ILE A 483 13.63 0.75 -19.60
C ILE A 483 13.40 1.01 -21.07
N GLU A 484 12.19 0.71 -21.57
CA GLU A 484 11.94 0.64 -23.01
C GLU A 484 10.47 0.98 -23.33
N ASN A 485 10.22 1.69 -24.43
CA ASN A 485 8.89 1.96 -25.01
C ASN A 485 7.85 2.63 -24.07
N ASN A 486 8.26 3.26 -22.98
CA ASN A 486 7.31 3.93 -22.09
C ASN A 486 6.84 5.27 -22.71
N LYS A 487 5.56 5.54 -22.59
CA LYS A 487 4.95 6.81 -23.02
C LYS A 487 4.71 7.68 -21.81
N THR A 488 5.26 8.91 -21.84
CA THR A 488 4.98 9.91 -20.81
C THR A 488 4.23 11.08 -21.43
N SER A 489 3.21 11.58 -20.76
CA SER A 489 2.45 12.74 -21.20
C SER A 489 2.58 13.91 -20.23
N VAL A 490 2.73 15.12 -20.76
CA VAL A 490 2.76 16.36 -19.99
C VAL A 490 1.36 16.96 -20.03
N VAL A 491 0.77 17.24 -18.85
CA VAL A 491 -0.54 17.90 -18.77
C VAL A 491 -0.42 19.32 -19.31
N GLY A 492 -1.21 19.65 -20.34
CA GLY A 492 -1.25 20.97 -20.97
C GLY A 492 -0.33 21.16 -22.18
N GLY A 493 0.44 20.17 -22.57
CA GLY A 493 1.24 20.15 -23.80
C GLY A 493 0.63 19.23 -24.85
N SER A 494 0.77 19.56 -26.15
CA SER A 494 0.38 18.63 -27.20
C SER A 494 1.10 17.31 -27.04
N ALA A 495 0.35 16.23 -27.17
CA ALA A 495 0.89 14.87 -27.18
C ALA A 495 1.98 14.75 -28.23
N SER A 496 3.20 15.04 -27.86
CA SER A 496 4.35 14.79 -28.69
C SER A 496 5.38 14.10 -27.84
N ASN A 497 5.63 12.92 -28.25
CA ASN A 497 6.86 12.20 -28.07
C ASN A 497 6.92 11.22 -26.92
N THR A 498 7.04 10.01 -27.34
CA THR A 498 7.89 8.99 -26.74
C THR A 498 9.18 9.66 -26.28
N ARG A 499 9.19 10.28 -25.10
CA ARG A 499 10.44 10.72 -24.53
C ARG A 499 11.09 9.48 -23.97
N LEU A 500 12.23 9.17 -24.50
CA LEU A 500 13.20 8.34 -23.82
C LEU A 500 13.41 8.98 -22.44
N ILE A 501 13.11 8.24 -21.40
CA ILE A 501 13.40 8.71 -20.04
C ILE A 501 14.91 8.73 -19.93
N ARG A 502 15.46 9.91 -19.90
CA ARG A 502 16.90 10.07 -19.75
C ARG A 502 17.25 10.00 -18.28
N ARG A 503 18.46 9.56 -18.00
CA ARG A 503 19.00 9.49 -16.66
C ARG A 503 19.01 10.83 -15.91
N ASP A 504 19.15 11.92 -16.64
CA ASP A 504 19.14 13.31 -16.17
C ASP A 504 17.74 13.91 -15.99
N GLU A 505 16.71 13.26 -16.53
CA GLU A 505 15.29 13.60 -16.31
C GLU A 505 14.67 12.78 -15.17
N ILE A 506 15.42 11.87 -14.61
CA ILE A 506 15.06 10.98 -13.50
C ILE A 506 15.62 11.62 -12.25
N GLY A 507 14.77 11.78 -11.25
CA GLY A 507 15.21 12.27 -9.95
C GLY A 507 16.43 11.50 -9.48
N ASP A 508 17.48 12.20 -9.14
CA ASP A 508 18.79 11.62 -8.97
C ASP A 508 19.12 11.41 -7.50
N ASN A 509 19.07 10.21 -7.04
CA ASN A 509 19.84 9.83 -5.87
C ASN A 509 20.79 8.69 -6.26
N ASN A 510 21.75 8.98 -7.15
CA ASN A 510 22.78 8.05 -7.58
C ASN A 510 22.25 6.70 -8.08
N PRO A 511 21.52 6.65 -9.20
CA PRO A 511 21.16 5.38 -9.83
C PRO A 511 22.43 4.61 -10.19
N GLY A 512 22.35 3.30 -10.16
CA GLY A 512 23.47 2.40 -10.45
C GLY A 512 23.90 2.43 -11.92
N PRO A 513 25.04 1.82 -12.26
CA PRO A 513 25.61 1.87 -13.60
C PRO A 513 24.94 0.92 -14.62
N ASN A 514 24.13 -0.04 -14.18
CA ASN A 514 23.60 -1.11 -15.03
C ASN A 514 22.17 -0.83 -15.54
N LEU A 515 21.79 0.43 -15.63
CA LEU A 515 20.52 0.85 -16.27
C LEU A 515 20.67 0.84 -17.79
N ILE A 516 19.73 0.18 -18.46
CA ILE A 516 19.69 0.09 -19.92
C ILE A 516 18.45 0.82 -20.42
N PHE A 517 18.67 1.91 -21.17
CA PHE A 517 17.60 2.62 -21.87
C PHE A 517 17.63 2.20 -23.34
N LYS A 518 16.49 1.71 -23.84
CA LYS A 518 16.30 1.37 -25.25
C LYS A 518 15.23 2.27 -25.86
N GLN A 519 15.44 2.64 -27.11
CA GLN A 519 14.49 3.41 -27.92
C GLN A 519 13.37 2.52 -28.44
#